data_1cc35edb5d04e029f00ebb7d127a5807
#
_entry.id   1cc35edb5d04e029f00ebb7d127a5807
#
_cell.length_a   1.000
_cell.length_b   1.000
_cell.length_c   1.000
_cell.angle_alpha   90.00
_cell.angle_beta   90.00
_cell.angle_gamma   90.00
#
_symmetry.space_group_name_H-M   'P 1'
#
loop_
_entity.id
_entity.type
_entity.pdbx_description
1 polymer ?
#
loop_
_entity_poly.entity_id
_entity_poly.type
_entity_poly.pdbx_seq_one_letter_code
_entity_poly.pdbx_strand_id
1 'polypeptide(L)'
;MARKRDLTKPKEKVIRLPISKFVDTKYRDYAVYVLEARGIPSFYDALTPVQRYILKNSPSAYAKSLTVVGKCIQDGYHHGDSSVTGALNKLARPFGNALQVLDGYGFFGSEVSPDPAAARYTSVKVNAKANGILNQYKHLTTREPEGPYDPFWMEVPIGLTTSIVGIAVGYKTTILPRNLNHIQEYLAGKRKAVKPYFEGFNGPIQKYKKLGNAWMLSSIISVEGKKIQIEEIPPILKYKAVLKKLDNIIMKFEGKIRIVNNSNTVVDIGIVYTGNSQNQFEELEDTVRKSFSIIVTENPVFIKDGQVLVYDSIEQYLEDYKWQVLRLKYTHTDWEKNKLKFDLDFNEAKKLFIEFILAKRRSDAEVTEFLKQFYKELRPRLEGMTARKFTSDELAFTRKEITRLNNELKAKIKELNSSKKEFDSILDPTIERGIGSKKTIIDLFDTDDVEEVDGMTVWDGDDVFEEESELIEVDE
;
A
#
# COMPACT_ATOMS: atom_id res chain seq x y z
N MET A 1 18.94 49.83 -31.21
CA MET A 1 17.57 49.48 -31.69
C MET A 1 17.15 48.18 -31.04
N ALA A 2 16.30 48.22 -30.01
CA ALA A 2 15.79 47.05 -29.32
C ALA A 2 14.63 46.43 -30.13
N ARG A 3 14.76 45.20 -30.58
CA ARG A 3 13.67 44.45 -31.23
C ARG A 3 12.55 44.25 -30.20
N LYS A 4 11.38 44.89 -30.41
CA LYS A 4 10.14 44.55 -29.70
C LYS A 4 9.82 43.07 -29.98
N ARG A 5 9.83 42.23 -28.97
CA ARG A 5 9.23 40.88 -29.02
C ARG A 5 7.72 41.07 -29.15
N ASP A 6 7.17 40.61 -30.25
CA ASP A 6 5.75 40.54 -30.49
C ASP A 6 5.17 39.40 -29.65
N LEU A 7 4.60 39.76 -28.52
CA LEU A 7 3.92 38.83 -27.60
C LEU A 7 2.45 38.70 -28.04
N THR A 8 2.20 38.32 -29.30
CA THR A 8 0.87 37.84 -29.67
C THR A 8 0.64 36.51 -28.99
N LYS A 9 -0.09 36.53 -27.85
CA LYS A 9 -0.61 35.34 -27.22
C LYS A 9 -1.33 34.52 -28.29
N PRO A 10 -1.07 33.20 -28.39
CA PRO A 10 -1.82 32.35 -29.29
C PRO A 10 -3.31 32.54 -28.95
N LYS A 11 -4.12 32.84 -29.94
CA LYS A 11 -5.57 32.96 -29.77
C LYS A 11 -6.08 31.63 -29.23
N GLU A 12 -6.50 31.60 -27.98
CA GLU A 12 -7.13 30.43 -27.35
C GLU A 12 -8.33 30.05 -28.22
N LYS A 13 -8.28 28.84 -28.76
CA LYS A 13 -9.37 28.30 -29.57
C LYS A 13 -10.49 27.88 -28.62
N VAL A 14 -11.49 28.72 -28.46
CA VAL A 14 -12.66 28.37 -27.64
C VAL A 14 -13.41 27.22 -28.32
N ILE A 15 -13.39 26.07 -27.69
CA ILE A 15 -14.14 24.87 -28.12
C ILE A 15 -15.45 24.88 -27.34
N ARG A 16 -16.57 25.03 -28.03
CA ARG A 16 -17.91 24.87 -27.43
C ARG A 16 -18.36 23.42 -27.59
N LEU A 17 -18.54 22.71 -26.45
CA LEU A 17 -19.05 21.36 -26.41
C LEU A 17 -20.38 21.34 -25.65
N PRO A 18 -21.37 20.56 -26.08
CA PRO A 18 -22.54 20.23 -25.24
C PRO A 18 -22.06 19.64 -23.91
N ILE A 19 -22.76 19.95 -22.81
CA ILE A 19 -22.38 19.50 -21.48
C ILE A 19 -22.36 17.96 -21.37
N SER A 20 -23.31 17.28 -22.02
CA SER A 20 -23.32 15.82 -22.10
C SER A 20 -22.03 15.29 -22.74
N LYS A 21 -21.62 15.84 -23.89
CA LYS A 21 -20.39 15.41 -24.56
C LYS A 21 -19.13 15.74 -23.75
N PHE A 22 -19.12 16.84 -23.00
CA PHE A 22 -18.02 17.14 -22.07
C PHE A 22 -17.93 16.10 -20.96
N VAL A 23 -19.06 15.74 -20.33
CA VAL A 23 -19.14 14.73 -19.29
C VAL A 23 -18.71 13.36 -19.82
N ASP A 24 -19.24 12.94 -20.96
CA ASP A 24 -18.97 11.63 -21.55
C ASP A 24 -17.53 11.45 -22.07
N THR A 25 -16.77 12.54 -22.21
CA THR A 25 -15.39 12.50 -22.71
C THR A 25 -14.40 13.06 -21.68
N LYS A 26 -14.29 14.38 -21.59
CA LYS A 26 -13.23 15.04 -20.79
C LYS A 26 -13.33 14.79 -19.29
N TYR A 27 -14.56 14.86 -18.75
CA TYR A 27 -14.77 14.60 -17.33
C TYR A 27 -14.56 13.13 -17.00
N ARG A 28 -15.03 12.21 -17.85
CA ARG A 28 -14.79 10.76 -17.69
C ARG A 28 -13.29 10.44 -17.75
N ASP A 29 -12.55 10.99 -18.73
CA ASP A 29 -11.11 10.77 -18.85
C ASP A 29 -10.37 11.27 -17.60
N TYR A 30 -10.77 12.44 -17.07
CA TYR A 30 -10.23 12.97 -15.82
C TYR A 30 -10.59 12.09 -14.62
N ALA A 31 -11.84 11.60 -14.54
CA ALA A 31 -12.28 10.71 -13.46
C ALA A 31 -11.47 9.40 -13.43
N VAL A 32 -11.26 8.78 -14.59
CA VAL A 32 -10.42 7.57 -14.71
C VAL A 32 -8.99 7.86 -14.27
N TYR A 33 -8.41 8.96 -14.73
CA TYR A 33 -7.07 9.37 -14.30
C TYR A 33 -6.96 9.54 -12.77
N VAL A 34 -7.95 10.21 -12.13
CA VAL A 34 -7.94 10.41 -10.67
C VAL A 34 -8.08 9.07 -9.92
N LEU A 35 -8.92 8.17 -10.44
CA LEU A 35 -9.08 6.82 -9.88
C LEU A 35 -7.75 6.04 -9.89
N GLU A 36 -7.08 6.00 -11.04
CA GLU A 36 -5.88 5.20 -11.25
C GLU A 36 -4.60 5.82 -10.67
N ALA A 37 -4.46 7.15 -10.81
CA ALA A 37 -3.20 7.81 -10.49
C ALA A 37 -3.14 8.38 -9.07
N ARG A 38 -4.27 8.54 -8.37
CA ARG A 38 -4.30 9.29 -7.11
C ARG A 38 -4.96 8.57 -5.94
N GLY A 39 -6.24 8.19 -6.04
CA GLY A 39 -7.07 7.92 -4.87
C GLY A 39 -7.19 6.46 -4.48
N ILE A 40 -7.43 5.57 -5.43
CA ILE A 40 -7.83 4.20 -5.14
C ILE A 40 -6.64 3.24 -5.15
N PRO A 41 -6.52 2.33 -4.14
CA PRO A 41 -5.46 1.35 -4.12
C PRO A 41 -5.62 0.29 -5.21
N SER A 42 -4.50 -0.28 -5.65
CA SER A 42 -4.52 -1.40 -6.59
C SER A 42 -4.99 -2.69 -5.91
N PHE A 43 -5.71 -3.51 -6.66
CA PHE A 43 -6.06 -4.87 -6.26
C PHE A 43 -4.83 -5.73 -5.92
N TYR A 44 -3.70 -5.54 -6.62
CA TYR A 44 -2.54 -6.41 -6.55
C TYR A 44 -1.66 -6.25 -5.31
N ASP A 45 -1.59 -5.07 -4.71
CA ASP A 45 -0.74 -4.78 -3.56
C ASP A 45 -1.47 -4.03 -2.44
N ALA A 46 -2.72 -3.62 -2.69
CA ALA A 46 -3.53 -2.75 -1.83
C ALA A 46 -2.86 -1.40 -1.50
N LEU A 47 -1.90 -0.94 -2.33
CA LEU A 47 -1.21 0.33 -2.17
C LEU A 47 -1.80 1.38 -3.10
N THR A 48 -1.86 2.62 -2.63
CA THR A 48 -2.12 3.77 -3.50
C THR A 48 -0.89 4.09 -4.36
N PRO A 49 -1.03 4.79 -5.50
CA PRO A 49 0.10 5.14 -6.34
C PRO A 49 1.22 5.85 -5.59
N VAL A 50 0.90 6.84 -4.74
CA VAL A 50 1.90 7.56 -3.96
C VAL A 50 2.70 6.64 -3.03
N GLN A 51 2.06 5.67 -2.40
CA GLN A 51 2.74 4.68 -1.55
C GLN A 51 3.71 3.83 -2.36
N ARG A 52 3.36 3.44 -3.61
CA ARG A 52 4.28 2.71 -4.50
C ARG A 52 5.49 3.54 -4.87
N TYR A 53 5.32 4.82 -5.24
CA TYR A 53 6.45 5.71 -5.50
C TYR A 53 7.39 5.80 -4.29
N ILE A 54 6.83 5.96 -3.09
CA ILE A 54 7.60 6.02 -1.84
C ILE A 54 8.39 4.71 -1.62
N LEU A 55 7.73 3.55 -1.71
CA LEU A 55 8.36 2.27 -1.45
C LEU A 55 9.40 1.88 -2.51
N LYS A 56 9.19 2.24 -3.78
CA LYS A 56 10.18 2.07 -4.86
C LYS A 56 11.42 2.92 -4.65
N ASN A 57 11.28 4.11 -4.06
CA ASN A 57 12.35 5.08 -3.84
C ASN A 57 12.97 5.00 -2.43
N SER A 58 12.41 4.19 -1.54
CA SER A 58 12.92 4.03 -0.18
C SER A 58 14.07 2.99 -0.15
N PRO A 59 15.22 3.34 0.43
CA PRO A 59 16.36 2.43 0.49
C PRO A 59 16.25 1.43 1.66
N SER A 60 17.09 0.40 1.63
CA SER A 60 17.25 -0.55 2.74
C SER A 60 18.09 0.01 3.92
N ALA A 61 18.85 1.09 3.70
CA ALA A 61 19.57 1.84 4.73
C ALA A 61 18.89 3.21 4.95
N TYR A 62 19.03 3.79 6.13
CA TYR A 62 18.41 5.09 6.42
C TYR A 62 18.86 6.19 5.44
N ALA A 63 17.88 6.84 4.83
CA ALA A 63 18.06 8.06 4.04
C ALA A 63 17.12 9.15 4.57
N LYS A 64 17.48 10.42 4.35
CA LYS A 64 16.62 11.55 4.70
C LYS A 64 15.26 11.43 4.02
N SER A 65 14.17 11.66 4.79
CA SER A 65 12.80 11.63 4.23
C SER A 65 12.67 12.58 3.05
N LEU A 66 13.26 13.77 3.13
CA LEU A 66 13.28 14.74 2.02
C LEU A 66 13.94 14.20 0.75
N THR A 67 14.99 13.36 0.88
CA THR A 67 15.64 12.71 -0.28
C THR A 67 14.70 11.71 -0.97
N VAL A 68 13.93 10.94 -0.18
CA VAL A 68 12.95 10.00 -0.74
C VAL A 68 11.83 10.75 -1.44
N VAL A 69 11.31 11.83 -0.83
CA VAL A 69 10.30 12.72 -1.44
C VAL A 69 10.81 13.28 -2.77
N GLY A 70 12.03 13.84 -2.79
CA GLY A 70 12.63 14.38 -4.02
C GLY A 70 12.77 13.34 -5.13
N LYS A 71 13.14 12.10 -4.80
CA LYS A 71 13.21 11.00 -5.77
C LYS A 71 11.85 10.64 -6.34
N CYS A 72 10.79 10.64 -5.52
CA CYS A 72 9.43 10.36 -6.01
C CYS A 72 9.00 11.40 -7.06
N ILE A 73 9.29 12.69 -6.82
CA ILE A 73 9.01 13.77 -7.77
C ILE A 73 9.85 13.60 -9.04
N GLN A 74 11.15 13.33 -8.89
CA GLN A 74 12.07 13.08 -10.03
C GLN A 74 11.59 11.89 -10.88
N ASP A 75 11.04 10.86 -10.26
CA ASP A 75 10.52 9.67 -10.94
C ASP A 75 9.15 9.90 -11.59
N GLY A 76 8.61 11.11 -11.52
CA GLY A 76 7.40 11.51 -12.25
C GLY A 76 6.12 11.46 -11.43
N TYR A 77 6.18 11.55 -10.09
CA TYR A 77 5.00 11.79 -9.28
C TYR A 77 4.61 13.27 -9.35
N HIS A 78 3.45 13.58 -9.96
CA HIS A 78 3.08 14.94 -10.35
C HIS A 78 2.13 15.68 -9.40
N HIS A 79 1.77 15.08 -8.24
CA HIS A 79 0.75 15.62 -7.32
C HIS A 79 1.31 16.43 -6.14
N GLY A 80 2.54 16.91 -6.21
CA GLY A 80 3.16 17.75 -5.20
C GLY A 80 3.89 16.98 -4.09
N ASP A 81 4.83 17.66 -3.44
CA ASP A 81 5.73 17.10 -2.43
C ASP A 81 5.05 16.94 -1.06
N SER A 82 4.07 17.78 -0.72
CA SER A 82 3.27 17.69 0.50
C SER A 82 2.52 16.36 0.57
N SER A 83 1.89 15.95 -0.52
CA SER A 83 1.18 14.66 -0.63
C SER A 83 2.12 13.47 -0.41
N VAL A 84 3.32 13.49 -1.04
CA VAL A 84 4.35 12.46 -0.83
C VAL A 84 4.82 12.45 0.61
N THR A 85 5.09 13.64 1.18
CA THR A 85 5.56 13.79 2.56
C THR A 85 4.53 13.26 3.55
N GLY A 86 3.25 13.61 3.39
CA GLY A 86 2.15 13.13 4.22
C GLY A 86 2.00 11.60 4.16
N ALA A 87 2.04 11.01 2.96
CA ALA A 87 1.96 9.56 2.79
C ALA A 87 3.19 8.84 3.38
N LEU A 88 4.41 9.39 3.19
CA LEU A 88 5.65 8.86 3.78
C LEU A 88 5.56 8.83 5.31
N ASN A 89 5.10 9.93 5.91
CA ASN A 89 4.94 10.03 7.36
C ASN A 89 3.92 9.00 7.88
N LYS A 90 2.80 8.78 7.18
CA LYS A 90 1.82 7.74 7.52
C LYS A 90 2.41 6.33 7.47
N LEU A 91 3.28 6.02 6.50
CA LEU A 91 3.96 4.73 6.40
C LEU A 91 5.04 4.51 7.45
N ALA A 92 5.65 5.61 7.96
CA ALA A 92 6.77 5.57 8.91
C ALA A 92 6.36 5.81 10.38
N ARG A 93 5.14 6.30 10.64
CA ARG A 93 4.67 6.56 12.01
C ARG A 93 4.52 5.27 12.81
N PRO A 94 4.80 5.29 14.14
CA PRO A 94 4.77 4.12 15.00
C PRO A 94 3.37 3.71 15.49
N PHE A 95 2.31 4.40 15.08
CA PHE A 95 0.92 4.17 15.50
C PHE A 95 -0.05 4.23 14.32
N GLY A 96 -1.25 3.69 14.49
CA GLY A 96 -2.34 3.75 13.52
C GLY A 96 -2.18 2.82 12.29
N ASN A 97 -1.19 1.92 12.29
CA ASN A 97 -1.00 0.86 11.30
C ASN A 97 -0.86 -0.50 12.01
N ALA A 98 -1.03 -1.60 11.28
CA ALA A 98 -0.74 -2.94 11.77
C ALA A 98 0.72 -3.35 11.54
N LEU A 99 1.37 -2.73 10.57
CA LEU A 99 2.80 -2.88 10.29
C LEU A 99 3.36 -1.52 9.89
N GLN A 100 4.43 -1.11 10.54
CA GLN A 100 5.22 0.02 10.12
C GLN A 100 6.05 -0.40 8.89
N VAL A 101 5.59 -0.01 7.69
CA VAL A 101 6.20 -0.43 6.42
C VAL A 101 7.56 0.24 6.19
N LEU A 102 7.72 1.46 6.72
CA LEU A 102 8.99 2.20 6.76
C LEU A 102 9.45 2.35 8.20
N ASP A 103 10.66 1.93 8.52
CA ASP A 103 11.28 2.26 9.80
C ASP A 103 11.68 3.74 9.79
N GLY A 104 11.14 4.53 10.72
CA GLY A 104 11.44 5.95 10.90
C GLY A 104 12.56 6.18 11.90
N TYR A 105 13.43 7.16 11.62
CA TYR A 105 14.40 7.72 12.57
C TYR A 105 14.16 9.22 12.71
N GLY A 106 13.94 9.67 13.95
CA GLY A 106 13.43 10.99 14.28
C GLY A 106 11.97 10.94 14.74
N PHE A 107 11.31 12.09 14.81
CA PHE A 107 9.94 12.18 15.32
C PHE A 107 8.92 12.10 14.17
N PHE A 108 8.11 11.06 14.15
CA PHE A 108 7.02 10.83 13.21
C PHE A 108 5.62 10.96 13.85
N GLY A 109 5.55 11.71 14.95
CA GLY A 109 4.34 11.91 15.73
C GLY A 109 4.15 10.89 16.84
N SER A 110 3.19 11.18 17.71
CA SER A 110 2.65 10.31 18.76
C SER A 110 1.12 10.42 18.78
N GLU A 111 0.45 9.62 19.58
CA GLU A 111 -1.03 9.71 19.72
C GLU A 111 -1.48 11.09 20.22
N VAL A 112 -0.69 11.73 21.09
CA VAL A 112 -0.99 13.05 21.68
C VAL A 112 -0.50 14.19 20.78
N SER A 113 0.60 14.00 20.06
CA SER A 113 1.16 14.97 19.13
C SER A 113 1.38 14.29 17.76
N PRO A 114 0.34 14.22 16.92
CA PRO A 114 0.38 13.45 15.68
C PRO A 114 1.26 14.08 14.60
N ASP A 115 1.60 15.37 14.72
CA ASP A 115 2.37 16.09 13.71
C ASP A 115 3.84 15.65 13.70
N PRO A 116 4.38 15.17 12.58
CA PRO A 116 5.77 14.77 12.48
C PRO A 116 6.70 15.97 12.40
N ALA A 117 7.98 15.75 12.71
CA ALA A 117 9.00 16.73 12.41
C ALA A 117 9.20 16.88 10.89
N ALA A 118 9.66 18.06 10.45
CA ALA A 118 9.87 18.32 9.03
C ALA A 118 10.80 17.27 8.38
N ALA A 119 10.52 16.90 7.13
CA ALA A 119 11.18 15.83 6.38
C ALA A 119 12.71 15.95 6.29
N ARG A 120 13.27 17.17 6.43
CA ARG A 120 14.73 17.40 6.50
C ARG A 120 15.38 16.88 7.80
N TYR A 121 14.61 16.71 8.87
CA TYR A 121 15.11 16.22 10.17
C TYR A 121 14.89 14.73 10.37
N THR A 122 13.96 14.12 9.64
CA THR A 122 13.63 12.70 9.73
C THR A 122 14.39 11.88 8.69
N SER A 123 14.49 10.58 8.92
CA SER A 123 15.06 9.63 7.97
C SER A 123 14.22 8.36 7.98
N VAL A 124 14.18 7.65 6.85
CA VAL A 124 13.43 6.42 6.69
C VAL A 124 14.26 5.35 5.98
N LYS A 125 13.89 4.09 6.22
CA LYS A 125 14.31 2.92 5.44
C LYS A 125 13.14 1.96 5.33
N VAL A 126 13.18 1.07 4.36
CA VAL A 126 12.16 0.00 4.28
C VAL A 126 12.33 -0.95 5.46
N ASN A 127 11.24 -1.26 6.16
CA ASN A 127 11.22 -2.24 7.25
C ASN A 127 11.63 -3.63 6.73
N ALA A 128 12.36 -4.41 7.51
CA ALA A 128 12.90 -5.70 7.09
C ALA A 128 11.81 -6.71 6.66
N LYS A 129 10.69 -6.78 7.40
CA LYS A 129 9.55 -7.65 7.06
C LYS A 129 8.89 -7.20 5.75
N ALA A 130 8.64 -5.90 5.62
CA ALA A 130 8.09 -5.31 4.42
C ALA A 130 9.02 -5.53 3.21
N ASN A 131 10.32 -5.34 3.36
CA ASN A 131 11.31 -5.52 2.30
C ASN A 131 11.31 -6.95 1.73
N GLY A 132 11.14 -7.96 2.58
CA GLY A 132 11.01 -9.36 2.13
C GLY A 132 9.80 -9.56 1.22
N ILE A 133 8.64 -9.00 1.58
CA ILE A 133 7.40 -9.09 0.80
C ILE A 133 7.51 -8.29 -0.51
N LEU A 134 7.98 -7.05 -0.45
CA LEU A 134 8.12 -6.16 -1.61
C LEU A 134 9.08 -6.70 -2.67
N ASN A 135 10.11 -7.43 -2.27
CA ASN A 135 11.10 -7.98 -3.18
C ASN A 135 10.82 -9.43 -3.62
N GLN A 136 9.77 -10.08 -3.12
CA GLN A 136 9.45 -11.47 -3.40
C GLN A 136 9.39 -11.76 -4.91
N TYR A 137 8.71 -10.91 -5.66
CA TYR A 137 8.56 -11.00 -7.11
C TYR A 137 9.06 -9.74 -7.84
N LYS A 138 10.13 -9.13 -7.34
CA LYS A 138 10.69 -7.88 -7.89
C LYS A 138 10.97 -7.96 -9.40
N HIS A 139 11.38 -9.13 -9.90
CA HIS A 139 11.67 -9.36 -11.31
C HIS A 139 10.43 -9.29 -12.23
N LEU A 140 9.21 -9.38 -11.65
CA LEU A 140 7.95 -9.21 -12.38
C LEU A 140 7.44 -7.77 -12.35
N THR A 141 8.05 -6.89 -11.55
CA THR A 141 7.63 -5.50 -11.41
C THR A 141 8.41 -4.63 -12.38
N THR A 142 7.70 -3.91 -13.23
CA THR A 142 8.26 -2.97 -14.21
C THR A 142 7.79 -1.54 -13.88
N ARG A 143 8.18 -0.59 -14.69
CA ARG A 143 7.67 0.77 -14.71
C ARG A 143 7.30 1.11 -16.15
N GLU A 144 6.10 1.60 -16.35
CA GLU A 144 5.72 2.21 -17.62
C GLU A 144 6.63 3.41 -17.92
N PRO A 145 7.08 3.61 -19.17
CA PRO A 145 8.05 4.66 -19.52
C PRO A 145 7.61 6.07 -19.10
N GLU A 146 6.33 6.39 -19.15
CA GLU A 146 5.74 7.69 -18.81
C GLU A 146 4.55 7.58 -17.84
N GLY A 147 4.42 6.45 -17.16
CA GLY A 147 3.29 6.14 -16.28
C GLY A 147 3.68 5.89 -14.82
N PRO A 148 2.71 5.59 -13.96
CA PRO A 148 2.96 5.15 -12.60
C PRO A 148 3.70 3.82 -12.60
N TYR A 149 4.34 3.50 -11.48
CA TYR A 149 4.92 2.17 -11.31
C TYR A 149 3.84 1.09 -11.35
N ASP A 150 4.13 -0.03 -12.01
CA ASP A 150 3.35 -1.25 -11.87
C ASP A 150 3.19 -1.63 -10.40
N PRO A 151 2.08 -2.27 -10.04
CA PRO A 151 1.90 -2.82 -8.71
C PRO A 151 3.06 -3.74 -8.31
N PHE A 152 3.34 -3.81 -7.02
CA PHE A 152 4.20 -4.86 -6.51
C PHE A 152 3.50 -6.21 -6.65
N TRP A 153 4.20 -7.18 -7.18
CA TRP A 153 3.74 -8.55 -7.24
C TRP A 153 4.10 -9.28 -5.95
N MET A 154 3.12 -9.70 -5.18
CA MET A 154 3.31 -10.29 -3.86
C MET A 154 2.19 -11.26 -3.50
N GLU A 155 2.48 -12.25 -2.63
CA GLU A 155 1.45 -13.18 -2.15
C GLU A 155 0.53 -12.56 -1.09
N VAL A 156 0.97 -11.50 -0.42
CA VAL A 156 0.19 -10.81 0.61
C VAL A 156 0.06 -9.33 0.27
N PRO A 157 -1.14 -8.80 0.08
CA PRO A 157 -1.34 -7.38 -0.27
C PRO A 157 -0.95 -6.49 0.91
N ILE A 158 0.32 -6.03 0.91
CA ILE A 158 0.93 -5.33 2.05
C ILE A 158 0.21 -4.04 2.43
N GLY A 159 -0.45 -3.39 1.47
CA GLY A 159 -1.24 -2.19 1.73
C GLY A 159 -2.31 -2.40 2.80
N LEU A 160 -2.87 -3.61 2.92
CA LEU A 160 -3.82 -3.93 4.01
C LEU A 160 -3.22 -3.86 5.42
N THR A 161 -1.90 -3.78 5.57
CA THR A 161 -1.28 -3.58 6.88
C THR A 161 -1.25 -2.11 7.32
N THR A 162 -1.70 -1.22 6.45
CA THR A 162 -1.79 0.23 6.70
C THR A 162 -3.24 0.70 6.66
N SER A 163 -3.54 1.81 7.33
CA SER A 163 -4.83 2.49 7.18
C SER A 163 -4.92 3.11 5.79
N ILE A 164 -5.93 2.73 5.02
CA ILE A 164 -6.16 3.23 3.67
C ILE A 164 -7.40 4.13 3.68
N VAL A 165 -7.22 5.36 3.25
CA VAL A 165 -8.30 6.28 2.92
C VAL A 165 -7.96 6.90 1.58
N GLY A 166 -8.90 6.81 0.64
CA GLY A 166 -8.72 7.35 -0.69
C GLY A 166 -10.04 7.88 -1.23
N ILE A 167 -10.00 9.08 -1.79
CA ILE A 167 -11.13 9.71 -2.44
C ILE A 167 -10.78 9.93 -3.90
N ALA A 168 -11.72 9.56 -4.75
CA ALA A 168 -11.63 9.79 -6.18
C ALA A 168 -13.00 10.19 -6.72
N VAL A 169 -13.07 10.53 -8.00
CA VAL A 169 -14.33 10.92 -8.63
C VAL A 169 -15.31 9.75 -8.61
N GLY A 170 -16.39 9.88 -7.87
CA GLY A 170 -17.46 8.87 -7.76
C GLY A 170 -17.16 7.68 -6.83
N TYR A 171 -15.97 7.61 -6.21
CA TYR A 171 -15.60 6.50 -5.32
C TYR A 171 -14.79 6.99 -4.12
N LYS A 172 -15.07 6.39 -2.97
CA LYS A 172 -14.29 6.54 -1.73
C LYS A 172 -13.89 5.14 -1.25
N THR A 173 -12.68 4.98 -0.77
CA THR A 173 -12.24 3.74 -0.11
C THR A 173 -11.80 4.04 1.31
N THR A 174 -12.25 3.23 2.25
CA THR A 174 -11.84 3.30 3.66
C THR A 174 -11.59 1.88 4.14
N ILE A 175 -10.35 1.56 4.49
CA ILE A 175 -9.95 0.22 4.93
C ILE A 175 -9.10 0.37 6.18
N LEU A 176 -9.50 -0.28 7.27
CA LEU A 176 -8.72 -0.38 8.48
C LEU A 176 -7.55 -1.35 8.29
N PRO A 177 -6.44 -1.18 9.02
CA PRO A 177 -5.28 -2.05 8.87
C PRO A 177 -5.56 -3.46 9.41
N ARG A 178 -4.84 -4.43 8.86
CA ARG A 178 -4.94 -5.86 9.21
C ARG A 178 -3.57 -6.41 9.61
N ASN A 179 -3.56 -7.30 10.58
CA ASN A 179 -2.34 -8.01 10.98
C ASN A 179 -1.81 -8.86 9.82
N LEU A 180 -0.53 -8.70 9.49
CA LEU A 180 0.12 -9.40 8.38
C LEU A 180 0.00 -10.93 8.49
N ASN A 181 0.24 -11.50 9.68
CA ASN A 181 0.16 -12.94 9.89
C ASN A 181 -1.29 -13.45 9.71
N HIS A 182 -2.28 -12.66 10.14
CA HIS A 182 -3.70 -13.01 9.97
C HIS A 182 -4.10 -13.04 8.49
N ILE A 183 -3.57 -12.13 7.66
CA ILE A 183 -3.78 -12.15 6.21
C ILE A 183 -3.16 -13.41 5.62
N GLN A 184 -1.91 -13.73 5.97
CA GLN A 184 -1.22 -14.94 5.51
C GLN A 184 -1.96 -16.22 5.89
N GLU A 185 -2.41 -16.34 7.15
CA GLU A 185 -3.21 -17.46 7.62
C GLU A 185 -4.54 -17.60 6.88
N TYR A 186 -5.21 -16.48 6.56
CA TYR A 186 -6.45 -16.46 5.81
C TYR A 186 -6.23 -16.96 4.37
N LEU A 187 -5.24 -16.42 3.67
CA LEU A 187 -4.89 -16.85 2.32
C LEU A 187 -4.46 -18.32 2.26
N ALA A 188 -3.84 -18.83 3.34
CA ALA A 188 -3.49 -20.24 3.49
C ALA A 188 -4.67 -21.13 3.96
N GLY A 189 -5.88 -20.59 4.12
CA GLY A 189 -7.06 -21.34 4.57
C GLY A 189 -7.06 -21.73 6.07
N LYS A 190 -6.10 -21.21 6.86
CA LYS A 190 -5.96 -21.50 8.30
C LYS A 190 -6.81 -20.61 9.19
N ARG A 191 -7.37 -19.52 8.66
CA ARG A 191 -8.18 -18.53 9.36
C ARG A 191 -9.45 -18.22 8.56
N LYS A 192 -10.57 -17.97 9.25
CA LYS A 192 -11.88 -17.71 8.63
C LYS A 192 -12.25 -16.22 8.54
N ALA A 193 -11.59 -15.36 9.32
CA ALA A 193 -11.87 -13.92 9.33
C ALA A 193 -10.63 -13.11 9.67
N VAL A 194 -10.54 -11.89 9.12
CA VAL A 194 -9.39 -10.97 9.32
C VAL A 194 -9.92 -9.66 9.89
N LYS A 195 -9.99 -9.58 11.22
CA LYS A 195 -10.44 -8.37 11.92
C LYS A 195 -9.43 -7.23 11.77
N PRO A 196 -9.87 -5.97 11.86
CA PRO A 196 -8.97 -4.84 12.00
C PRO A 196 -7.99 -5.03 13.17
N TYR A 197 -6.79 -4.53 13.00
CA TYR A 197 -5.73 -4.61 13.98
C TYR A 197 -4.81 -3.41 13.85
N PHE A 198 -4.44 -2.81 14.97
CA PHE A 198 -3.46 -1.74 15.05
C PHE A 198 -2.34 -2.18 15.97
N GLU A 199 -1.10 -2.00 15.54
CA GLU A 199 0.05 -2.32 16.38
C GLU A 199 0.08 -1.39 17.60
N GLY A 200 0.24 -1.99 18.79
CA GLY A 200 0.25 -1.26 20.05
C GLY A 200 -1.13 -0.93 20.64
N PHE A 201 -2.22 -1.04 19.90
CA PHE A 201 -3.57 -0.81 20.41
C PHE A 201 -4.17 -2.09 21.00
N ASN A 202 -4.56 -2.04 22.28
CA ASN A 202 -5.13 -3.15 23.04
C ASN A 202 -6.63 -3.01 23.29
N GLY A 203 -7.22 -1.87 22.95
CA GLY A 203 -8.65 -1.60 23.11
C GLY A 203 -9.53 -2.55 22.27
N PRO A 204 -10.78 -2.80 22.69
CA PRO A 204 -11.70 -3.68 21.98
C PRO A 204 -12.03 -3.20 20.57
N ILE A 205 -11.92 -4.11 19.58
CA ILE A 205 -12.38 -3.90 18.20
C ILE A 205 -13.46 -4.94 17.90
N GLN A 206 -14.69 -4.48 17.67
CA GLN A 206 -15.85 -5.34 17.50
C GLN A 206 -16.66 -4.96 16.26
N LYS A 207 -17.30 -5.95 15.61
CA LYS A 207 -18.21 -5.69 14.48
C LYS A 207 -19.43 -4.91 14.99
N TYR A 208 -19.73 -3.78 14.37
CA TYR A 208 -20.90 -2.97 14.70
C TYR A 208 -22.07 -3.34 13.77
N LYS A 209 -23.07 -4.03 14.32
CA LYS A 209 -24.12 -4.69 13.54
C LYS A 209 -25.18 -3.74 12.94
N LYS A 210 -25.29 -2.52 13.46
CA LYS A 210 -26.32 -1.57 13.00
C LYS A 210 -25.97 -0.87 11.68
N LEU A 211 -24.68 -0.82 11.33
CA LEU A 211 -24.18 -0.18 10.12
C LEU A 211 -23.36 -1.18 9.31
N GLY A 212 -23.96 -1.84 8.37
CA GLY A 212 -23.32 -2.68 7.33
C GLY A 212 -21.93 -3.23 7.65
N ASN A 213 -20.91 -2.76 6.95
CA ASN A 213 -19.51 -3.16 7.14
C ASN A 213 -18.78 -2.23 8.11
N ALA A 214 -19.28 -2.09 9.35
CA ALA A 214 -18.74 -1.18 10.35
C ALA A 214 -18.07 -1.90 11.52
N TRP A 215 -17.09 -1.24 12.11
CA TRP A 215 -16.34 -1.67 13.29
C TRP A 215 -16.40 -0.62 14.37
N MET A 216 -16.62 -1.02 15.60
CA MET A 216 -16.52 -0.18 16.77
C MET A 216 -15.18 -0.42 17.45
N LEU A 217 -14.43 0.65 17.64
CA LEU A 217 -13.17 0.68 18.37
C LEU A 217 -13.43 1.43 19.68
N SER A 218 -13.10 0.81 20.80
CA SER A 218 -13.36 1.39 22.13
C SER A 218 -12.08 1.65 22.88
N SER A 219 -12.04 2.74 23.63
CA SER A 219 -10.93 3.08 24.53
C SER A 219 -10.79 2.06 25.67
N ILE A 220 -9.58 1.95 26.22
CA ILE A 220 -9.37 1.29 27.51
C ILE A 220 -9.64 2.30 28.60
N ILE A 221 -10.65 1.98 29.41
CA ILE A 221 -11.13 2.81 30.52
C ILE A 221 -11.23 1.95 31.76
N SER A 222 -10.49 2.30 32.82
CA SER A 222 -10.61 1.72 34.15
C SER A 222 -11.40 2.63 35.06
N VAL A 223 -12.08 2.04 36.04
CA VAL A 223 -12.92 2.76 37.04
C VAL A 223 -12.51 2.31 38.44
N GLU A 224 -12.07 3.25 39.24
CA GLU A 224 -11.69 3.02 40.64
C GLU A 224 -12.45 4.00 41.54
N GLY A 225 -13.46 3.48 42.31
CA GLY A 225 -14.32 4.29 43.12
C GLY A 225 -15.07 5.34 42.30
N LYS A 226 -14.77 6.62 42.50
CA LYS A 226 -15.35 7.75 41.74
C LYS A 226 -14.41 8.31 40.70
N LYS A 227 -13.32 7.58 40.32
CA LYS A 227 -12.36 7.97 39.32
C LYS A 227 -12.52 7.10 38.08
N ILE A 228 -12.65 7.73 36.93
CA ILE A 228 -12.62 7.12 35.60
C ILE A 228 -11.27 7.48 35.00
N GLN A 229 -10.47 6.47 34.57
CA GLN A 229 -9.18 6.65 33.96
C GLN A 229 -9.22 6.18 32.52
N ILE A 230 -8.89 7.05 31.57
CA ILE A 230 -8.73 6.73 30.14
C ILE A 230 -7.23 6.47 29.92
N GLU A 231 -6.89 5.22 29.62
CA GLU A 231 -5.52 4.74 29.49
C GLU A 231 -5.08 4.62 28.02
N GLU A 232 -6.04 4.38 27.13
CA GLU A 232 -5.78 4.20 25.69
C GLU A 232 -7.00 4.66 24.90
N ILE A 233 -6.76 5.29 23.75
CA ILE A 233 -7.82 5.72 22.82
C ILE A 233 -7.66 5.01 21.46
N PRO A 234 -8.74 4.86 20.66
CA PRO A 234 -8.63 4.35 19.30
C PRO A 234 -7.63 5.15 18.48
N PRO A 235 -6.69 4.51 17.74
CA PRO A 235 -5.61 5.19 17.03
C PRO A 235 -6.07 6.15 15.91
N ILE A 236 -7.34 6.07 15.51
CA ILE A 236 -7.97 6.94 14.53
C ILE A 236 -8.52 8.21 15.19
N LEU A 237 -8.82 8.16 16.48
CA LEU A 237 -9.37 9.29 17.21
C LEU A 237 -8.28 10.32 17.49
N LYS A 238 -8.31 11.43 16.76
CA LYS A 238 -7.33 12.52 16.93
C LYS A 238 -7.38 13.11 18.34
N TYR A 239 -6.23 13.37 18.94
CA TYR A 239 -6.15 13.94 20.30
C TYR A 239 -6.86 15.30 20.45
N LYS A 240 -6.86 16.13 19.41
CA LYS A 240 -7.64 17.38 19.37
C LYS A 240 -9.14 17.12 19.54
N ALA A 241 -9.67 16.06 18.91
CA ALA A 241 -11.07 15.65 19.09
C ALA A 241 -11.32 15.11 20.52
N VAL A 242 -10.33 14.42 21.11
CA VAL A 242 -10.39 13.98 22.52
C VAL A 242 -10.58 15.18 23.44
N LEU A 243 -9.79 16.25 23.28
CA LEU A 243 -9.89 17.47 24.08
C LEU A 243 -11.28 18.12 23.94
N LYS A 244 -11.80 18.24 22.70
CA LYS A 244 -13.16 18.78 22.45
C LYS A 244 -14.25 17.94 23.14
N LYS A 245 -14.10 16.60 23.13
CA LYS A 245 -15.03 15.70 23.82
C LYS A 245 -14.96 15.86 25.36
N LEU A 246 -13.76 16.08 25.91
CA LEU A 246 -13.59 16.40 27.35
C LEU A 246 -14.29 17.70 27.69
N ASP A 247 -14.18 18.76 26.89
CA ASP A 247 -14.86 20.02 27.11
C ASP A 247 -16.38 19.84 27.13
N ASN A 248 -16.94 19.03 26.22
CA ASN A 248 -18.37 18.71 26.21
C ASN A 248 -18.80 17.94 27.48
N ILE A 249 -17.96 17.02 27.97
CA ILE A 249 -18.24 16.31 29.25
C ILE A 249 -18.18 17.28 30.45
N ILE A 250 -17.20 18.21 30.46
CA ILE A 250 -17.13 19.26 31.51
C ILE A 250 -18.39 20.08 31.52
N MET A 251 -18.88 20.53 30.37
CA MET A 251 -20.13 21.32 30.29
C MET A 251 -21.34 20.52 30.75
N LYS A 252 -21.44 19.24 30.37
CA LYS A 252 -22.59 18.39 30.78
C LYS A 252 -22.63 18.11 32.28
N PHE A 253 -21.46 17.97 32.92
CA PHE A 253 -21.35 17.64 34.36
C PHE A 253 -20.73 18.78 35.17
N GLU A 254 -21.02 20.02 34.81
CA GLU A 254 -20.46 21.24 35.42
C GLU A 254 -20.50 21.21 36.95
N GLY A 255 -19.37 21.54 37.59
CA GLY A 255 -19.21 21.56 39.04
C GLY A 255 -19.20 20.20 39.74
N LYS A 256 -19.38 19.10 39.00
CA LYS A 256 -19.44 17.72 39.55
C LYS A 256 -18.26 16.83 39.16
N ILE A 257 -17.37 17.32 38.31
CA ILE A 257 -16.20 16.57 37.85
C ILE A 257 -14.93 17.41 37.93
N ARG A 258 -13.80 16.73 38.08
CA ARG A 258 -12.48 17.29 37.97
C ARG A 258 -11.67 16.44 36.97
N ILE A 259 -11.07 17.08 35.99
CA ILE A 259 -10.23 16.41 35.00
C ILE A 259 -8.76 16.61 35.36
N VAL A 260 -7.99 15.54 35.28
CA VAL A 260 -6.53 15.51 35.41
C VAL A 260 -5.97 14.90 34.13
N ASN A 261 -5.34 15.72 33.32
CA ASN A 261 -4.73 15.27 32.04
C ASN A 261 -3.22 15.23 32.19
N ASN A 262 -2.66 14.02 32.24
CA ASN A 262 -1.21 13.75 32.34
C ASN A 262 -0.64 13.22 31.00
N SER A 263 -1.44 13.30 29.92
CA SER A 263 -1.04 12.80 28.60
C SER A 263 0.24 13.49 28.11
N ASN A 264 1.17 12.68 27.59
CA ASN A 264 2.44 13.14 27.03
C ASN A 264 2.66 12.54 25.65
N THR A 265 3.28 11.36 25.54
CA THR A 265 3.38 10.59 24.28
C THR A 265 2.24 9.61 24.13
N VAL A 266 1.66 9.19 25.23
CA VAL A 266 0.46 8.33 25.35
C VAL A 266 -0.63 9.07 26.09
N VAL A 267 -1.87 8.64 25.90
CA VAL A 267 -3.03 9.21 26.58
C VAL A 267 -3.07 8.74 28.04
N ASP A 268 -3.27 9.68 28.95
CA ASP A 268 -3.44 9.44 30.40
C ASP A 268 -4.36 10.53 30.98
N ILE A 269 -5.68 10.26 31.01
CA ILE A 269 -6.70 11.23 31.40
C ILE A 269 -7.56 10.66 32.51
N GLY A 270 -7.50 11.29 33.69
CA GLY A 270 -8.33 10.99 34.85
C GLY A 270 -9.55 11.93 34.94
N ILE A 271 -10.74 11.38 35.13
CA ILE A 271 -11.97 12.12 35.42
C ILE A 271 -12.45 11.71 36.79
N VAL A 272 -12.41 12.62 37.75
CA VAL A 272 -12.84 12.39 39.15
C VAL A 272 -14.21 12.99 39.35
N TYR A 273 -15.18 12.15 39.69
CA TYR A 273 -16.53 12.60 40.05
C TYR A 273 -16.56 13.08 41.52
N THR A 274 -16.96 14.34 41.74
CA THR A 274 -17.04 14.99 43.07
C THR A 274 -18.41 14.98 43.65
N GLY A 275 -19.45 14.60 42.88
CA GLY A 275 -20.84 14.52 43.36
C GLY A 275 -21.11 13.31 44.26
N ASN A 276 -22.32 13.23 44.80
CA ASN A 276 -22.77 12.16 45.71
C ASN A 276 -23.79 11.20 45.09
N SER A 277 -24.30 11.49 43.90
CA SER A 277 -25.30 10.64 43.24
C SER A 277 -24.65 9.50 42.44
N GLN A 278 -24.95 8.26 42.77
CA GLN A 278 -24.48 7.07 42.06
C GLN A 278 -25.01 7.04 40.61
N ASN A 279 -26.31 7.39 40.42
CA ASN A 279 -26.90 7.40 39.08
C ASN A 279 -26.20 8.40 38.14
N GLN A 280 -25.80 9.58 38.69
CA GLN A 280 -25.04 10.56 37.90
C GLN A 280 -23.62 10.11 37.59
N PHE A 281 -22.99 9.32 38.46
CA PHE A 281 -21.70 8.72 38.19
C PHE A 281 -21.79 7.67 37.09
N GLU A 282 -22.82 6.82 37.12
CA GLU A 282 -23.07 5.82 36.05
C GLU A 282 -23.38 6.50 34.72
N GLU A 283 -24.14 7.61 34.71
CA GLU A 283 -24.35 8.41 33.50
C GLU A 283 -23.07 9.03 32.98
N LEU A 284 -22.19 9.51 33.87
CA LEU A 284 -20.87 10.00 33.49
C LEU A 284 -20.02 8.90 32.88
N GLU A 285 -19.95 7.72 33.50
CA GLU A 285 -19.20 6.58 32.99
C GLU A 285 -19.71 6.18 31.60
N ASP A 286 -21.01 6.03 31.40
CA ASP A 286 -21.59 5.69 30.09
C ASP A 286 -21.30 6.77 29.05
N THR A 287 -21.42 8.06 29.41
CA THR A 287 -21.06 9.18 28.53
C THR A 287 -19.57 9.13 28.11
N VAL A 288 -18.66 8.86 29.05
CA VAL A 288 -17.23 8.76 28.78
C VAL A 288 -16.96 7.56 27.83
N ARG A 289 -17.51 6.40 28.14
CA ARG A 289 -17.32 5.18 27.29
C ARG A 289 -17.80 5.39 25.86
N LYS A 290 -18.95 6.03 25.67
CA LYS A 290 -19.50 6.36 24.35
C LYS A 290 -18.66 7.43 23.64
N SER A 291 -18.30 8.50 24.34
CA SER A 291 -17.54 9.62 23.75
C SER A 291 -16.17 9.20 23.25
N PHE A 292 -15.51 8.24 23.91
CA PHE A 292 -14.17 7.76 23.54
C PHE A 292 -14.21 6.41 22.80
N SER A 293 -15.36 6.01 22.28
CA SER A 293 -15.49 4.99 21.25
C SER A 293 -15.73 5.63 19.89
N ILE A 294 -15.31 4.95 18.82
CA ILE A 294 -15.49 5.41 17.45
C ILE A 294 -16.01 4.27 16.58
N ILE A 295 -16.94 4.58 15.70
CA ILE A 295 -17.44 3.64 14.70
C ILE A 295 -16.80 3.99 13.36
N VAL A 296 -16.29 2.98 12.67
CA VAL A 296 -15.69 3.13 11.35
C VAL A 296 -16.40 2.22 10.37
N THR A 297 -16.95 2.80 9.32
CA THR A 297 -17.53 2.05 8.22
C THR A 297 -16.44 1.80 7.17
N GLU A 298 -16.17 0.55 6.87
CA GLU A 298 -15.25 0.17 5.81
C GLU A 298 -15.96 0.11 4.46
N ASN A 299 -15.29 0.65 3.46
CA ASN A 299 -15.70 0.58 2.06
C ASN A 299 -14.50 0.12 1.21
N PRO A 300 -14.26 -1.19 1.08
CA PRO A 300 -13.12 -1.71 0.33
C PRO A 300 -13.34 -1.53 -1.17
N VAL A 301 -12.64 -0.57 -1.77
CA VAL A 301 -12.64 -0.31 -3.21
C VAL A 301 -11.22 -0.41 -3.73
N PHE A 302 -11.03 -1.12 -4.84
CA PHE A 302 -9.73 -1.33 -5.46
C PHE A 302 -9.81 -1.12 -6.98
N ILE A 303 -8.66 -0.87 -7.61
CA ILE A 303 -8.53 -0.85 -9.06
C ILE A 303 -7.75 -2.08 -9.51
N LYS A 304 -8.27 -2.76 -10.54
CA LYS A 304 -7.62 -3.83 -11.24
C LYS A 304 -7.76 -3.64 -12.74
N ASP A 305 -6.66 -3.51 -13.45
CA ASP A 305 -6.60 -3.42 -14.92
C ASP A 305 -7.60 -2.39 -15.51
N GLY A 306 -7.66 -1.18 -14.89
CA GLY A 306 -8.56 -0.09 -15.30
C GLY A 306 -10.02 -0.25 -14.86
N GLN A 307 -10.34 -1.29 -14.09
CA GLN A 307 -11.69 -1.55 -13.56
C GLN A 307 -11.76 -1.29 -12.07
N VAL A 308 -12.84 -0.67 -11.62
CA VAL A 308 -13.13 -0.45 -10.20
C VAL A 308 -13.84 -1.68 -9.64
N LEU A 309 -13.29 -2.26 -8.59
CA LEU A 309 -13.83 -3.40 -7.87
C LEU A 309 -14.30 -2.95 -6.49
N VAL A 310 -15.57 -3.14 -6.19
CA VAL A 310 -16.18 -2.81 -4.89
C VAL A 310 -16.48 -4.11 -4.14
N TYR A 311 -16.09 -4.17 -2.88
CA TYR A 311 -16.25 -5.34 -2.02
C TYR A 311 -17.06 -5.01 -0.77
N ASP A 312 -17.89 -5.97 -0.32
CA ASP A 312 -18.66 -5.82 0.91
C ASP A 312 -17.81 -6.03 2.18
N SER A 313 -16.65 -6.68 2.05
CA SER A 313 -15.71 -6.91 3.15
C SER A 313 -14.30 -7.21 2.64
N ILE A 314 -13.32 -7.11 3.53
CA ILE A 314 -11.92 -7.48 3.22
C ILE A 314 -11.79 -8.99 2.98
N GLU A 315 -12.58 -9.80 3.66
CA GLU A 315 -12.61 -11.26 3.43
C GLU A 315 -13.00 -11.58 2.01
N GLN A 316 -14.00 -10.89 1.45
CA GLN A 316 -14.45 -11.08 0.07
C GLN A 316 -13.35 -10.70 -0.93
N TYR A 317 -12.64 -9.59 -0.69
CA TYR A 317 -11.45 -9.23 -1.47
C TYR A 317 -10.35 -10.29 -1.38
N LEU A 318 -10.07 -10.82 -0.19
CA LEU A 318 -9.04 -11.83 0.03
C LEU A 318 -9.39 -13.17 -0.62
N GLU A 319 -10.68 -13.54 -0.72
CA GLU A 319 -11.10 -14.72 -1.49
C GLU A 319 -10.72 -14.58 -2.97
N ASP A 320 -11.01 -13.43 -3.58
CA ASP A 320 -10.61 -13.18 -4.96
C ASP A 320 -9.09 -13.09 -5.10
N TYR A 321 -8.40 -12.57 -4.07
CA TYR A 321 -6.95 -12.47 -4.06
C TYR A 321 -6.24 -13.83 -4.04
N LYS A 322 -6.87 -14.90 -3.57
CA LYS A 322 -6.32 -16.26 -3.64
C LYS A 322 -6.02 -16.68 -5.08
N TRP A 323 -6.89 -16.29 -6.03
CA TRP A 323 -6.62 -16.51 -7.45
C TRP A 323 -5.35 -15.77 -7.91
N GLN A 324 -5.15 -14.54 -7.46
CA GLN A 324 -3.93 -13.78 -7.76
C GLN A 324 -2.68 -14.46 -7.21
N VAL A 325 -2.73 -15.06 -6.03
CA VAL A 325 -1.61 -15.82 -5.46
C VAL A 325 -1.27 -17.04 -6.34
N LEU A 326 -2.27 -17.77 -6.82
CA LEU A 326 -2.06 -18.88 -7.75
C LEU A 326 -1.43 -18.41 -9.08
N ARG A 327 -1.96 -17.33 -9.65
CA ARG A 327 -1.43 -16.70 -10.87
C ARG A 327 0.03 -16.31 -10.69
N LEU A 328 0.39 -15.69 -9.57
CA LEU A 328 1.77 -15.29 -9.27
C LEU A 328 2.72 -16.48 -9.20
N LYS A 329 2.32 -17.55 -8.49
CA LYS A 329 3.12 -18.77 -8.39
C LYS A 329 3.35 -19.39 -9.76
N TYR A 330 2.30 -19.46 -10.58
CA TYR A 330 2.41 -19.94 -11.95
C TYR A 330 3.37 -19.09 -12.78
N THR A 331 3.18 -17.77 -12.79
CA THR A 331 4.02 -16.84 -13.57
C THR A 331 5.48 -16.86 -13.12
N HIS A 332 5.72 -16.95 -11.82
CA HIS A 332 7.07 -17.06 -11.25
C HIS A 332 7.75 -18.37 -11.67
N THR A 333 7.04 -19.49 -11.57
CA THR A 333 7.56 -20.80 -12.00
C THR A 333 7.88 -20.82 -13.51
N ASP A 334 7.03 -20.19 -14.33
CA ASP A 334 7.31 -20.05 -15.77
C ASP A 334 8.54 -19.17 -16.04
N TRP A 335 8.70 -18.07 -15.30
CA TRP A 335 9.89 -17.22 -15.39
C TRP A 335 11.16 -17.99 -14.98
N GLU A 336 11.13 -18.75 -13.88
CA GLU A 336 12.26 -19.59 -13.46
C GLU A 336 12.61 -20.65 -14.50
N LYS A 337 11.61 -21.31 -15.09
CA LYS A 337 11.81 -22.26 -16.19
C LYS A 337 12.52 -21.59 -17.37
N ASN A 338 12.07 -20.40 -17.78
CA ASN A 338 12.67 -19.68 -18.92
C ASN A 338 14.08 -19.21 -18.59
N LYS A 339 14.37 -18.81 -17.35
CA LYS A 339 15.71 -18.48 -16.87
C LYS A 339 16.64 -19.70 -16.91
N LEU A 340 16.18 -20.84 -16.37
CA LEU A 340 16.96 -22.09 -16.40
C LEU A 340 17.25 -22.55 -17.84
N LYS A 341 16.28 -22.41 -18.75
CA LYS A 341 16.47 -22.69 -20.17
C LYS A 341 17.55 -21.81 -20.74
N PHE A 342 17.49 -20.50 -20.50
CA PHE A 342 18.54 -19.58 -20.99
C PHE A 342 19.92 -19.89 -20.40
N ASP A 343 20.02 -20.21 -19.11
CA ASP A 343 21.28 -20.59 -18.47
C ASP A 343 21.82 -21.93 -19.02
N LEU A 344 20.93 -22.86 -19.37
CA LEU A 344 21.31 -24.11 -20.06
C LEU A 344 21.86 -23.81 -21.45
N ASP A 345 21.15 -23.07 -22.31
CA ASP A 345 21.56 -22.66 -23.64
C ASP A 345 22.91 -21.94 -23.58
N PHE A 346 23.13 -21.07 -22.59
CA PHE A 346 24.41 -20.40 -22.38
C PHE A 346 25.53 -21.37 -22.02
N ASN A 347 25.32 -22.36 -21.15
CA ASN A 347 26.36 -23.32 -20.78
C ASN A 347 26.67 -24.30 -21.93
N GLU A 348 25.67 -24.65 -22.73
CA GLU A 348 25.92 -25.43 -23.98
C GLU A 348 26.75 -24.63 -24.97
N ALA A 349 26.42 -23.36 -25.19
CA ALA A 349 27.22 -22.48 -26.05
C ALA A 349 28.62 -22.25 -25.47
N LYS A 350 28.76 -22.07 -24.14
CA LYS A 350 30.07 -21.98 -23.45
C LYS A 350 30.91 -23.25 -23.65
N LYS A 351 30.30 -24.43 -23.51
CA LYS A 351 30.98 -25.70 -23.76
C LYS A 351 31.57 -25.75 -25.18
N LEU A 352 30.74 -25.46 -26.19
CA LEU A 352 31.18 -25.45 -27.58
C LEU A 352 32.29 -24.41 -27.81
N PHE A 353 32.21 -23.25 -27.20
CA PHE A 353 33.22 -22.22 -27.25
C PHE A 353 34.54 -22.65 -26.62
N ILE A 354 34.52 -23.27 -25.46
CA ILE A 354 35.72 -23.80 -24.77
C ILE A 354 36.37 -24.92 -25.66
N GLU A 355 35.57 -25.84 -26.16
CA GLU A 355 36.07 -26.90 -27.08
C GLU A 355 36.72 -26.31 -28.35
N PHE A 356 36.11 -25.27 -28.92
CA PHE A 356 36.68 -24.57 -30.08
C PHE A 356 38.02 -23.89 -29.75
N ILE A 357 38.17 -23.25 -28.58
CA ILE A 357 39.43 -22.59 -28.18
C ILE A 357 40.50 -23.61 -27.79
N LEU A 358 40.15 -24.72 -27.13
CA LEU A 358 41.11 -25.73 -26.70
C LEU A 358 41.67 -26.59 -27.88
N ALA A 359 40.92 -26.72 -28.98
CA ALA A 359 41.31 -27.55 -30.10
C ALA A 359 42.59 -27.05 -30.84
N LYS A 360 42.77 -25.74 -30.98
CA LYS A 360 43.98 -25.09 -31.55
C LYS A 360 44.00 -23.60 -31.20
N ARG A 361 45.17 -22.96 -31.34
CA ARG A 361 45.27 -21.50 -31.21
C ARG A 361 44.42 -20.82 -32.33
N ARG A 362 43.60 -19.85 -31.94
CA ARG A 362 42.67 -19.11 -32.81
C ARG A 362 43.08 -17.66 -32.95
N SER A 363 42.84 -17.08 -34.13
CA SER A 363 42.88 -15.64 -34.34
C SER A 363 41.58 -14.97 -33.86
N ASP A 364 41.64 -13.67 -33.57
CA ASP A 364 40.45 -12.89 -33.15
C ASP A 364 39.36 -12.91 -34.24
N ALA A 365 39.72 -12.96 -35.50
CA ALA A 365 38.77 -13.07 -36.61
C ALA A 365 38.03 -14.43 -36.62
N GLU A 366 38.74 -15.55 -36.36
CA GLU A 366 38.12 -16.88 -36.24
C GLU A 366 37.18 -16.95 -35.03
N VAL A 367 37.56 -16.33 -33.92
CA VAL A 367 36.73 -16.27 -32.71
C VAL A 367 35.46 -15.46 -32.99
N THR A 368 35.58 -14.28 -33.58
CA THR A 368 34.43 -13.42 -33.92
C THR A 368 33.46 -14.13 -34.88
N GLU A 369 33.98 -14.84 -35.89
CA GLU A 369 33.15 -15.60 -36.83
C GLU A 369 32.42 -16.75 -36.11
N PHE A 370 33.15 -17.51 -35.27
CA PHE A 370 32.55 -18.59 -34.48
C PHE A 370 31.42 -18.11 -33.57
N LEU A 371 31.54 -16.92 -32.96
CA LEU A 371 30.52 -16.37 -32.07
C LEU A 371 29.22 -15.96 -32.81
N LYS A 372 29.26 -15.71 -34.12
CA LYS A 372 28.08 -15.37 -34.90
C LYS A 372 27.01 -16.47 -34.95
N GLN A 373 27.39 -17.74 -34.76
CA GLN A 373 26.44 -18.86 -34.75
C GLN A 373 25.49 -18.89 -33.57
N PHE A 374 25.80 -18.15 -32.47
CA PHE A 374 24.99 -18.12 -31.28
C PHE A 374 23.96 -17.01 -31.33
N TYR A 375 22.88 -17.13 -30.54
CA TYR A 375 21.85 -16.11 -30.39
C TYR A 375 22.46 -14.78 -29.96
N LYS A 376 21.84 -13.69 -30.39
CA LYS A 376 22.29 -12.33 -30.10
C LYS A 376 22.45 -12.05 -28.60
N GLU A 377 21.60 -12.63 -27.76
CA GLU A 377 21.60 -12.47 -26.29
C GLU A 377 22.76 -13.22 -25.62
N LEU A 378 23.28 -14.32 -26.20
CA LEU A 378 24.38 -15.11 -25.67
C LEU A 378 25.76 -14.55 -26.03
N ARG A 379 25.86 -13.87 -27.17
CA ARG A 379 27.14 -13.37 -27.71
C ARG A 379 27.90 -12.47 -26.76
N PRO A 380 27.33 -11.41 -26.16
CA PRO A 380 28.06 -10.51 -25.28
C PRO A 380 28.66 -11.22 -24.05
N ARG A 381 27.98 -12.26 -23.54
CA ARG A 381 28.49 -13.07 -22.43
C ARG A 381 29.67 -13.94 -22.83
N LEU A 382 29.63 -14.52 -24.02
CA LEU A 382 30.74 -15.32 -24.59
C LEU A 382 31.92 -14.42 -24.99
N GLU A 383 31.66 -13.26 -25.59
CA GLU A 383 32.68 -12.25 -25.92
C GLU A 383 33.44 -11.79 -24.69
N GLY A 384 32.75 -11.55 -23.58
CA GLY A 384 33.38 -11.22 -22.30
C GLY A 384 34.29 -12.32 -21.72
N MET A 385 34.25 -13.53 -22.28
CA MET A 385 35.11 -14.67 -21.89
C MET A 385 36.33 -14.84 -22.77
N THR A 386 36.44 -14.18 -23.92
CA THR A 386 37.54 -14.37 -24.89
C THR A 386 38.93 -14.10 -24.33
N ALA A 387 39.04 -13.22 -23.32
CA ALA A 387 40.31 -12.89 -22.67
C ALA A 387 40.74 -13.93 -21.60
N ARG A 388 39.95 -14.96 -21.33
CA ARG A 388 40.29 -16.00 -20.33
C ARG A 388 41.08 -17.14 -20.94
N LYS A 389 41.99 -17.72 -20.15
CA LYS A 389 42.64 -19.01 -20.50
C LYS A 389 41.72 -20.13 -20.04
N PHE A 390 41.16 -20.88 -20.98
CA PHE A 390 40.33 -22.04 -20.68
C PHE A 390 41.21 -23.29 -20.40
N THR A 391 40.68 -24.14 -19.52
CA THR A 391 41.32 -25.40 -19.12
C THR A 391 40.38 -26.59 -19.33
N SER A 392 40.93 -27.81 -19.37
CA SER A 392 40.13 -29.03 -19.40
C SER A 392 39.23 -29.20 -18.18
N ASP A 393 39.66 -28.70 -17.03
CA ASP A 393 38.87 -28.73 -15.79
C ASP A 393 37.64 -27.82 -15.92
N GLU A 394 37.77 -26.65 -16.53
CA GLU A 394 36.65 -25.76 -16.77
C GLU A 394 35.61 -26.36 -17.75
N LEU A 395 36.09 -27.09 -18.74
CA LEU A 395 35.23 -27.86 -19.66
C LEU A 395 34.47 -28.97 -18.90
N ALA A 396 35.15 -29.72 -18.01
CA ALA A 396 34.55 -30.74 -17.21
C ALA A 396 33.51 -30.17 -16.22
N PHE A 397 33.83 -29.03 -15.60
CA PHE A 397 32.90 -28.29 -14.78
C PHE A 397 31.64 -27.84 -15.53
N THR A 398 31.81 -27.27 -16.71
CA THR A 398 30.73 -26.82 -17.59
C THR A 398 29.79 -27.99 -17.97
N ARG A 399 30.35 -29.18 -18.27
CA ARG A 399 29.54 -30.37 -18.54
C ARG A 399 28.71 -30.85 -17.33
N LYS A 400 29.28 -30.78 -16.13
CA LYS A 400 28.53 -31.09 -14.87
C LYS A 400 27.40 -30.09 -14.65
N GLU A 401 27.67 -28.82 -14.90
CA GLU A 401 26.66 -27.75 -14.75
C GLU A 401 25.51 -27.92 -15.75
N ILE A 402 25.76 -28.28 -17.01
CA ILE A 402 24.73 -28.62 -18.00
C ILE A 402 23.83 -29.75 -17.48
N THR A 403 24.43 -30.81 -16.90
CA THR A 403 23.67 -31.94 -16.35
C THR A 403 22.78 -31.48 -15.19
N ARG A 404 23.30 -30.65 -14.27
CA ARG A 404 22.57 -30.06 -13.16
C ARG A 404 21.36 -29.24 -13.62
N LEU A 405 21.60 -28.30 -14.53
CA LEU A 405 20.58 -27.41 -15.11
C LEU A 405 19.49 -28.20 -15.86
N ASN A 406 19.83 -29.25 -16.58
CA ASN A 406 18.86 -30.11 -17.26
C ASN A 406 17.92 -30.81 -16.26
N ASN A 407 18.45 -31.28 -15.12
CA ASN A 407 17.64 -31.92 -14.09
C ASN A 407 16.72 -30.92 -13.39
N GLU A 408 17.23 -29.72 -13.09
CA GLU A 408 16.43 -28.63 -12.51
C GLU A 408 15.33 -28.15 -13.47
N LEU A 409 15.64 -28.02 -14.76
CA LEU A 409 14.66 -27.65 -15.78
C LEU A 409 13.51 -28.68 -15.89
N LYS A 410 13.84 -29.97 -15.88
CA LYS A 410 12.83 -31.05 -15.88
C LYS A 410 11.93 -30.97 -14.65
N ALA A 411 12.50 -30.70 -13.46
CA ALA A 411 11.73 -30.54 -12.22
C ALA A 411 10.79 -29.34 -12.31
N LYS A 412 11.29 -28.19 -12.80
CA LYS A 412 10.47 -26.98 -12.98
C LYS A 412 9.36 -27.14 -14.01
N ILE A 413 9.59 -27.85 -15.12
CA ILE A 413 8.53 -28.15 -16.10
C ILE A 413 7.43 -29.01 -15.46
N LYS A 414 7.78 -29.97 -14.62
CA LYS A 414 6.79 -30.80 -13.90
C LYS A 414 5.98 -29.97 -12.92
N GLU A 415 6.61 -29.09 -12.14
CA GLU A 415 5.99 -28.14 -11.24
C GLU A 415 5.02 -27.21 -11.98
N LEU A 416 5.48 -26.61 -13.09
CA LEU A 416 4.67 -25.72 -13.92
C LEU A 416 3.43 -26.42 -14.48
N ASN A 417 3.56 -27.65 -14.98
CA ASN A 417 2.43 -28.40 -15.52
C ASN A 417 1.40 -28.75 -14.43
N SER A 418 1.83 -28.96 -13.19
CA SER A 418 0.93 -29.16 -12.04
C SER A 418 0.21 -27.86 -11.70
N SER A 419 0.93 -26.75 -11.54
CA SER A 419 0.37 -25.43 -11.24
C SER A 419 -0.55 -24.93 -12.34
N LYS A 420 -0.24 -25.23 -13.61
CA LYS A 420 -1.08 -24.88 -14.75
C LYS A 420 -2.45 -25.54 -14.69
N LYS A 421 -2.51 -26.83 -14.36
CA LYS A 421 -3.79 -27.55 -14.23
C LYS A 421 -4.67 -26.94 -13.15
N GLU A 422 -4.08 -26.56 -12.02
CA GLU A 422 -4.78 -25.89 -10.93
C GLU A 422 -5.27 -24.51 -11.36
N PHE A 423 -4.39 -23.71 -11.98
CA PHE A 423 -4.71 -22.37 -12.47
C PHE A 423 -5.79 -22.36 -13.57
N ASP A 424 -5.68 -23.25 -14.58
CA ASP A 424 -6.65 -23.33 -15.69
C ASP A 424 -8.04 -23.82 -15.23
N SER A 425 -8.13 -24.43 -14.04
CA SER A 425 -9.41 -24.88 -13.45
C SER A 425 -10.18 -23.77 -12.74
N ILE A 426 -9.54 -22.62 -12.46
CA ILE A 426 -10.12 -21.53 -11.68
C ILE A 426 -10.18 -20.29 -12.56
N LEU A 427 -11.41 -19.85 -12.85
CA LEU A 427 -11.62 -18.57 -13.55
C LEU A 427 -11.24 -17.39 -12.66
N ASP A 428 -10.80 -16.29 -13.27
CA ASP A 428 -10.56 -15.05 -12.53
C ASP A 428 -11.88 -14.53 -11.93
N PRO A 429 -12.06 -14.57 -10.62
CA PRO A 429 -13.32 -14.23 -9.97
C PRO A 429 -13.66 -12.73 -10.10
N THR A 430 -12.68 -11.89 -10.45
CA THR A 430 -12.88 -10.44 -10.57
C THR A 430 -13.55 -10.05 -11.89
N ILE A 431 -13.57 -10.93 -12.90
CA ILE A 431 -14.23 -10.66 -14.19
C ILE A 431 -15.72 -10.45 -13.98
N GLU A 432 -16.36 -11.28 -13.15
CA GLU A 432 -17.79 -11.17 -12.87
C GLU A 432 -18.12 -9.96 -11.98
N ARG A 433 -17.22 -9.53 -11.09
CA ARG A 433 -17.43 -8.38 -10.22
C ARG A 433 -17.41 -7.04 -10.96
N GLY A 434 -16.54 -6.88 -11.95
CA GLY A 434 -16.45 -5.66 -12.76
C GLY A 434 -17.68 -5.38 -13.62
N ILE A 435 -18.49 -6.41 -13.90
CA ILE A 435 -19.65 -6.33 -14.80
C ILE A 435 -20.98 -6.24 -14.03
N GLY A 436 -21.03 -6.57 -12.74
CA GLY A 436 -22.31 -6.93 -12.09
C GLY A 436 -22.70 -6.20 -10.81
N SER A 437 -21.84 -5.47 -10.13
CA SER A 437 -22.29 -4.78 -8.92
C SER A 437 -23.03 -3.48 -9.31
N LYS A 438 -24.34 -3.58 -9.50
CA LYS A 438 -25.27 -2.44 -9.59
C LYS A 438 -25.45 -1.72 -8.24
N LYS A 439 -24.41 -1.54 -7.45
CA LYS A 439 -24.39 -0.45 -6.49
C LYS A 439 -24.13 0.81 -7.30
N THR A 440 -25.19 1.49 -7.65
CA THR A 440 -25.14 2.80 -8.29
C THR A 440 -24.31 3.73 -7.42
N ILE A 441 -23.58 4.63 -8.04
CA ILE A 441 -22.83 5.72 -7.39
C ILE A 441 -23.68 6.44 -6.31
N ILE A 442 -25.00 6.49 -6.48
CA ILE A 442 -25.99 7.04 -5.56
C ILE A 442 -26.03 6.28 -4.22
N ASP A 443 -25.92 4.94 -4.21
CA ASP A 443 -25.97 4.14 -2.97
C ASP A 443 -24.70 4.27 -2.09
N LEU A 444 -23.64 4.86 -2.65
CA LEU A 444 -22.38 5.14 -1.92
C LEU A 444 -22.38 6.52 -1.25
N PHE A 445 -23.25 7.44 -1.70
CA PHE A 445 -23.41 8.79 -1.15
C PHE A 445 -24.60 8.94 -0.23
N ASP A 446 -25.49 7.94 -0.11
CA ASP A 446 -26.66 7.93 0.76
C ASP A 446 -26.34 7.51 2.21
N THR A 447 -25.12 7.67 2.66
CA THR A 447 -24.86 7.89 4.08
C THR A 447 -24.97 9.38 4.29
N ASP A 448 -26.21 9.87 4.50
CA ASP A 448 -26.42 11.17 5.13
C ASP A 448 -25.43 11.32 6.27
N ASP A 449 -24.85 12.50 6.42
CA ASP A 449 -23.89 12.90 7.46
C ASP A 449 -24.35 12.45 8.85
N VAL A 450 -24.15 11.17 9.18
CA VAL A 450 -24.42 10.64 10.49
C VAL A 450 -23.17 10.89 11.32
N GLU A 451 -23.05 12.10 11.85
CA GLU A 451 -21.93 12.49 12.72
C GLU A 451 -21.86 11.61 13.98
N GLU A 452 -23.01 11.12 14.46
CA GLU A 452 -23.09 10.27 15.65
C GLU A 452 -24.16 9.16 15.53
N VAL A 453 -23.80 7.93 15.94
CA VAL A 453 -24.72 6.80 16.11
C VAL A 453 -24.59 6.28 17.54
N ASP A 454 -25.71 6.15 18.26
CA ASP A 454 -25.73 5.71 19.66
C ASP A 454 -24.84 6.57 20.61
N GLY A 455 -24.62 7.86 20.30
CA GLY A 455 -23.72 8.75 21.03
C GLY A 455 -22.23 8.50 20.77
N MET A 456 -21.91 7.76 19.70
CA MET A 456 -20.53 7.48 19.24
C MET A 456 -20.31 8.15 17.91
N THR A 457 -19.13 8.75 17.73
CA THR A 457 -18.71 9.35 16.46
C THR A 457 -18.55 8.29 15.38
N VAL A 458 -19.12 8.54 14.20
CA VAL A 458 -18.88 7.75 12.99
C VAL A 458 -17.75 8.42 12.22
N TRP A 459 -16.67 7.70 11.99
CA TRP A 459 -15.56 8.19 11.20
C TRP A 459 -15.76 7.80 9.73
N ASP A 460 -15.82 8.79 8.87
CA ASP A 460 -16.00 8.63 7.43
C ASP A 460 -14.70 8.75 6.61
N GLY A 461 -13.62 9.19 7.27
CA GLY A 461 -12.31 9.37 6.64
C GLY A 461 -12.04 10.79 6.14
N ASP A 462 -12.98 11.72 6.23
CA ASP A 462 -12.81 13.08 5.66
C ASP A 462 -11.83 13.96 6.45
N ASP A 463 -11.66 13.71 7.73
CA ASP A 463 -10.67 14.39 8.59
C ASP A 463 -9.21 14.35 8.10
N VAL A 464 -8.92 13.54 7.09
CA VAL A 464 -7.57 13.44 6.50
C VAL A 464 -7.28 14.62 5.56
N PHE A 465 -8.32 15.32 5.07
CA PHE A 465 -8.20 16.35 4.05
C PHE A 465 -8.28 17.78 4.57
N GLU A 466 -8.83 18.02 5.78
CA GLU A 466 -8.84 19.37 6.37
C GLU A 466 -7.43 19.92 6.62
N GLU A 467 -6.43 19.05 6.84
CA GLU A 467 -5.03 19.48 7.00
C GLU A 467 -4.34 19.92 5.69
N GLU A 468 -4.89 19.51 4.50
CA GLU A 468 -4.33 19.90 3.20
C GLU A 468 -4.97 21.22 2.66
N SER A 469 -6.15 21.61 3.14
CA SER A 469 -6.86 22.80 2.67
C SER A 469 -6.48 24.09 3.41
N GLU A 470 -5.98 24.01 4.63
CA GLU A 470 -5.53 25.20 5.41
C GLU A 470 -4.18 25.77 4.95
N LEU A 471 -3.48 25.11 3.99
CA LEU A 471 -2.17 25.57 3.48
C LEU A 471 -2.24 26.28 2.12
N ILE A 472 -3.43 26.62 1.63
CA ILE A 472 -3.57 27.46 0.43
C ILE A 472 -4.16 28.82 0.85
N GLU A 473 -3.45 29.55 1.70
CA GLU A 473 -3.49 31.01 1.62
C GLU A 473 -2.52 31.41 0.48
N VAL A 474 -3.11 31.75 -0.65
CA VAL A 474 -2.42 32.39 -1.75
C VAL A 474 -2.20 33.83 -1.30
N ASP A 475 -0.99 34.18 -0.90
CA ASP A 475 -0.56 35.58 -0.84
C ASP A 475 -0.65 36.15 -2.25
N GLU A 476 -1.39 37.26 -2.37
CA GLU A 476 -1.55 38.07 -3.58
C GLU A 476 -0.24 38.69 -4.11
#